data_56c0cac716f111eaf76c64fbed4e2038
#
_entry.id   56c0cac716f111eaf76c64fbed4e2038
#
_cell.length_a   1.000
_cell.length_b   1.000
_cell.length_c   1.000
_cell.angle_alpha   90.00
_cell.angle_beta   90.00
_cell.angle_gamma   90.00
#
_symmetry.space_group_name_H-M   'P 1'
#
loop_
_entity.id
_entity.type
_entity.pdbx_description
1 polymer ?
#
loop_
_entity_poly.entity_id
_entity_poly.type
_entity_poly.pdbx_seq_one_letter_code
_entity_poly.pdbx_strand_id
1 'polypeptide(L)'
;TLSMSLVVAMLATSNVPVWAAEFSDGTDAAFTSEADAPVVEGNTADAPEAQSTGDVWTVKLDKELPTSVAWGNSDSVTGNIKQTGVENTSVTSLKYTWKNIATGLATDAGNAVKVDANGKFTIALPSAKDCVGNSYTLFMWDDNGDWTYTSSAVAVVAKNIKDAGATVTLKTGAKTEYTGKEVKADVDVKMPADFETTGKYSVDYTGTPDLVNKGSKVTVTVTVTNSKLYTGTVTTEYTIGQKAATAGDFKLSYINNSFEYTGSDVAPKAADIRVQDVNGKTIDGAVKTVTPTTASKEVGSYEANAEIDMSKFENYSGTLTTKVEGKYNVVARDLSKCTVTVKAKPASTNNKAVTLTASDLTIKDAKGNILPLTDNDVT
;
A
#
# COMPACT_ATOMS: atom_id res chain seq x y z
N THR A 1 16.67 12.33 -10.82
CA THR A 1 15.26 11.94 -10.67
C THR A 1 14.80 11.82 -9.21
N LEU A 2 15.49 12.47 -8.26
CA LEU A 2 15.16 12.40 -6.81
C LEU A 2 14.55 13.71 -6.26
N SER A 3 14.31 14.70 -7.09
CA SER A 3 13.84 16.03 -6.63
C SER A 3 12.33 16.27 -6.72
N MET A 4 11.56 15.40 -7.35
CA MET A 4 10.11 15.60 -7.51
C MET A 4 9.24 15.02 -6.38
N SER A 5 9.74 14.04 -5.61
CA SER A 5 8.94 13.42 -4.53
C SER A 5 8.91 14.23 -3.23
N LEU A 6 9.85 15.15 -3.02
CA LEU A 6 9.93 15.92 -1.77
C LEU A 6 9.02 17.17 -1.78
N VAL A 7 8.70 17.70 -2.96
CA VAL A 7 7.85 18.90 -3.10
C VAL A 7 6.38 18.58 -2.88
N VAL A 8 5.93 17.37 -3.23
CA VAL A 8 4.52 16.95 -3.05
C VAL A 8 4.18 16.68 -1.58
N ALA A 9 5.16 16.24 -0.78
CA ALA A 9 4.93 15.94 0.64
C ALA A 9 4.80 17.21 1.52
N MET A 10 5.37 18.33 1.11
CA MET A 10 5.26 19.60 1.87
C MET A 10 3.99 20.41 1.55
N LEU A 11 3.34 20.16 0.41
CA LEU A 11 2.09 20.85 0.05
C LEU A 11 0.84 20.23 0.72
N ALA A 12 0.96 19.05 1.33
CA ALA A 12 -0.16 18.39 2.00
C ALA A 12 -0.42 18.89 3.44
N THR A 13 0.45 19.74 3.99
CA THR A 13 0.33 20.24 5.37
C THR A 13 0.04 21.73 5.50
N SER A 14 -0.01 22.49 4.40
CA SER A 14 -0.39 23.89 4.43
C SER A 14 -1.76 24.11 3.80
N ASN A 15 -2.76 24.43 4.60
CA ASN A 15 -4.09 24.89 4.18
C ASN A 15 -4.03 26.31 3.56
N VAL A 16 -3.17 26.52 2.56
CA VAL A 16 -3.14 27.78 1.81
C VAL A 16 -3.75 27.52 0.43
N PRO A 17 -4.79 28.24 0.04
CA PRO A 17 -5.40 28.08 -1.28
C PRO A 17 -4.39 28.44 -2.39
N VAL A 18 -4.20 27.53 -3.34
CA VAL A 18 -3.18 27.59 -4.42
C VAL A 18 -3.42 28.71 -5.45
N TRP A 19 -4.48 29.49 -5.32
CA TRP A 19 -4.81 30.56 -6.28
C TRP A 19 -4.16 31.92 -6.03
N ALA A 20 -3.28 32.04 -5.02
CA ALA A 20 -2.54 33.27 -4.74
C ALA A 20 -1.18 33.38 -5.44
N ALA A 21 -0.81 32.47 -6.37
CA ALA A 21 0.54 32.38 -6.93
C ALA A 21 0.66 32.75 -8.43
N GLU A 22 -0.33 33.40 -9.04
CA GLU A 22 -0.21 33.85 -10.42
C GLU A 22 -0.52 35.33 -10.56
N PHE A 23 0.35 36.19 -10.08
CA PHE A 23 0.59 37.53 -10.60
C PHE A 23 1.98 37.99 -10.14
N SER A 24 3.02 37.51 -10.80
CA SER A 24 4.32 38.19 -10.81
C SER A 24 4.70 38.42 -12.27
N ASP A 25 4.36 39.56 -12.75
CA ASP A 25 4.93 40.19 -13.92
C ASP A 25 6.38 40.58 -13.57
N GLY A 26 7.31 40.09 -14.41
CA GLY A 26 8.74 40.17 -14.15
C GLY A 26 9.26 41.61 -14.19
N THR A 27 9.74 42.10 -13.06
CA THR A 27 10.83 43.09 -13.01
C THR A 27 11.69 42.81 -11.78
N ASP A 28 12.97 42.49 -12.03
CA ASP A 28 14.01 42.35 -11.03
C ASP A 28 14.12 43.55 -10.11
N ALA A 29 13.96 43.34 -8.80
CA ALA A 29 14.59 44.21 -7.80
C ALA A 29 14.98 43.34 -6.60
N ALA A 30 16.29 43.22 -6.38
CA ALA A 30 16.90 42.60 -5.23
C ALA A 30 16.40 43.26 -3.95
N PHE A 31 15.73 42.50 -3.08
CA PHE A 31 15.50 42.92 -1.71
C PHE A 31 16.55 42.27 -0.81
N THR A 32 17.43 43.09 -0.32
CA THR A 32 18.32 42.85 0.80
C THR A 32 17.48 42.70 2.07
N SER A 33 17.85 41.73 2.86
CA SER A 33 17.32 41.34 4.16
C SER A 33 17.38 42.46 5.21
N GLU A 34 16.58 42.23 6.25
CA GLU A 34 16.48 42.88 7.54
C GLU A 34 15.49 44.04 7.63
N ALA A 35 14.26 43.72 7.95
CA ALA A 35 13.42 44.51 8.79
C ALA A 35 12.54 43.60 9.65
N ASP A 36 12.60 43.82 10.93
CA ASP A 36 11.87 43.19 12.01
C ASP A 36 10.41 42.86 11.65
N ALA A 37 10.01 41.62 11.83
CA ALA A 37 8.61 41.27 11.88
C ALA A 37 7.99 42.05 13.05
N PRO A 38 6.90 42.80 12.83
CA PRO A 38 6.18 43.37 13.94
C PRO A 38 5.64 42.21 14.77
N VAL A 39 6.05 42.16 16.03
CA VAL A 39 5.39 41.36 17.05
C VAL A 39 3.93 41.82 17.08
N VAL A 40 3.04 41.00 16.54
CA VAL A 40 1.62 41.18 16.76
C VAL A 40 1.39 40.80 18.21
N GLU A 41 1.48 41.76 19.10
CA GLU A 41 0.92 41.64 20.43
C GLU A 41 -0.50 41.11 20.27
N GLY A 42 -0.81 40.01 20.98
CA GLY A 42 -2.13 39.43 20.99
C GLY A 42 -3.18 40.47 21.37
N ASN A 43 -3.73 41.08 20.36
CA ASN A 43 -4.92 41.85 20.51
C ASN A 43 -6.07 40.85 20.67
N THR A 44 -6.58 40.67 21.86
CA THR A 44 -7.93 40.20 22.09
C THR A 44 -8.84 41.22 21.46
N ALA A 45 -8.96 41.18 20.13
CA ALA A 45 -9.90 42.01 19.41
C ALA A 45 -11.28 41.58 19.88
N ASP A 46 -11.89 42.37 20.69
CA ASP A 46 -13.35 42.40 20.83
C ASP A 46 -13.92 42.33 19.41
N ALA A 47 -14.89 41.45 19.21
CA ALA A 47 -15.59 41.36 17.93
C ALA A 47 -15.94 42.76 17.46
N PRO A 48 -15.72 43.10 16.17
CA PRO A 48 -15.91 44.48 15.70
C PRO A 48 -17.30 44.97 16.12
N GLU A 49 -17.34 45.95 16.96
CA GLU A 49 -18.57 46.63 17.29
C GLU A 49 -19.09 47.25 16.00
N ALA A 50 -20.29 46.88 15.60
CA ALA A 50 -20.94 47.47 14.45
C ALA A 50 -21.12 48.98 14.73
N GLN A 51 -20.53 49.84 13.90
CA GLN A 51 -20.81 51.27 13.93
C GLN A 51 -22.28 51.49 13.48
N SER A 52 -23.15 51.66 14.44
CA SER A 52 -24.53 52.10 14.24
C SER A 52 -24.53 53.62 14.13
N THR A 53 -25.06 54.17 13.05
CA THR A 53 -25.35 55.61 12.91
C THR A 53 -26.69 56.01 13.51
N GLY A 54 -27.16 55.25 14.47
CA GLY A 54 -28.41 55.55 15.21
C GLY A 54 -28.73 54.44 16.19
N ASP A 55 -28.60 54.76 17.37
CA ASP A 55 -28.81 54.23 18.70
C ASP A 55 -29.72 53.00 18.95
N VAL A 56 -29.87 52.01 18.07
CA VAL A 56 -30.97 51.10 18.32
C VAL A 56 -30.55 49.72 18.76
N TRP A 57 -29.52 49.11 18.14
CA TRP A 57 -29.23 47.69 18.40
C TRP A 57 -27.71 47.41 18.59
N THR A 58 -27.38 46.56 19.56
CA THR A 58 -26.04 46.02 19.78
C THR A 58 -26.07 44.51 19.62
N VAL A 59 -25.22 43.98 18.75
CA VAL A 59 -25.02 42.53 18.53
C VAL A 59 -23.70 42.10 19.13
N LYS A 60 -23.69 41.08 19.99
CA LYS A 60 -22.50 40.47 20.54
C LYS A 60 -22.57 38.97 20.29
N LEU A 61 -21.63 38.41 19.53
CA LEU A 61 -21.52 36.97 19.35
C LEU A 61 -20.95 36.32 20.61
N ASP A 62 -21.44 35.11 20.99
CA ASP A 62 -20.93 34.36 22.13
C ASP A 62 -19.51 33.83 21.86
N LYS A 63 -19.18 33.59 20.59
CA LYS A 63 -17.86 33.15 20.10
C LYS A 63 -17.61 33.79 18.74
N GLU A 64 -16.34 33.95 18.40
CA GLU A 64 -15.95 34.30 17.04
C GLU A 64 -16.47 33.27 16.03
N LEU A 65 -16.81 33.74 14.84
CA LEU A 65 -17.21 32.84 13.76
C LEU A 65 -16.01 32.00 13.32
N PRO A 66 -16.24 30.72 12.99
CA PRO A 66 -15.18 29.90 12.40
C PRO A 66 -14.75 30.50 11.06
N THR A 67 -13.47 30.43 10.74
CA THR A 67 -12.96 30.89 9.45
C THR A 67 -13.52 30.10 8.27
N SER A 68 -13.87 28.82 8.49
CA SER A 68 -14.50 27.95 7.49
C SER A 68 -15.39 26.90 8.12
N VAL A 69 -16.38 26.43 7.35
CA VAL A 69 -17.27 25.31 7.66
C VAL A 69 -17.42 24.43 6.43
N ALA A 70 -17.55 23.12 6.64
CA ALA A 70 -17.87 22.22 5.54
C ALA A 70 -19.35 22.36 5.15
N TRP A 71 -19.67 22.21 3.86
CA TRP A 71 -21.06 22.14 3.45
C TRP A 71 -21.80 20.98 4.13
N GLY A 72 -23.10 21.13 4.32
CA GLY A 72 -23.91 20.15 5.05
C GLY A 72 -23.60 20.08 6.55
N ASN A 73 -22.94 21.10 7.13
CA ASN A 73 -22.79 21.23 8.56
C ASN A 73 -24.14 21.59 9.21
N SER A 74 -24.26 21.30 10.50
CA SER A 74 -25.40 21.67 11.34
C SER A 74 -25.04 22.73 12.38
N ASP A 75 -23.88 23.37 12.20
CA ASP A 75 -23.38 24.35 13.14
C ASP A 75 -24.17 25.66 13.06
N SER A 76 -24.14 26.40 14.16
CA SER A 76 -24.82 27.67 14.28
C SER A 76 -23.97 28.67 15.03
N VAL A 77 -24.19 29.93 14.73
CA VAL A 77 -23.70 31.05 15.52
C VAL A 77 -24.75 31.42 16.56
N THR A 78 -24.28 31.69 17.78
CA THR A 78 -25.09 32.22 18.87
C THR A 78 -24.58 33.56 19.33
N GLY A 79 -25.46 34.35 19.86
CA GLY A 79 -25.09 35.68 20.38
C GLY A 79 -26.26 36.34 21.08
N ASN A 80 -26.04 37.52 21.54
CA ASN A 80 -27.07 38.36 22.17
C ASN A 80 -27.29 39.63 21.33
N ILE A 81 -28.54 40.02 21.27
CA ILE A 81 -28.94 41.31 20.67
C ILE A 81 -29.73 42.12 21.68
N LYS A 82 -29.39 43.36 21.84
CA LYS A 82 -30.03 44.28 22.76
C LYS A 82 -30.35 45.59 22.04
N GLN A 83 -31.52 46.17 22.44
CA GLN A 83 -31.88 47.51 22.04
C GLN A 83 -31.42 48.49 23.12
N THR A 84 -30.76 49.55 22.74
CA THR A 84 -30.28 50.57 23.68
C THR A 84 -31.48 51.24 24.38
N GLY A 85 -31.49 51.25 25.73
CA GLY A 85 -32.54 51.89 26.52
C GLY A 85 -33.83 51.03 26.74
N VAL A 86 -33.85 49.75 26.32
CA VAL A 86 -35.00 48.88 26.51
C VAL A 86 -34.66 47.65 27.38
N GLU A 87 -35.35 47.46 28.49
CA GLU A 87 -35.14 46.34 29.45
C GLU A 87 -35.91 45.12 28.99
N ASN A 88 -36.24 44.64 28.14
CA ASN A 88 -36.87 43.40 27.65
C ASN A 88 -37.16 43.47 26.15
N THR A 89 -36.21 43.04 25.39
CA THR A 89 -36.28 43.21 23.95
C THR A 89 -37.15 42.14 23.32
N SER A 90 -38.34 42.49 22.92
CA SER A 90 -39.13 41.75 21.93
C SER A 90 -38.63 42.14 20.53
N VAL A 91 -37.68 41.38 19.98
CA VAL A 91 -37.13 41.67 18.66
C VAL A 91 -38.05 41.10 17.58
N THR A 92 -38.96 41.93 17.09
CA THR A 92 -39.89 41.51 16.00
C THR A 92 -39.50 42.12 14.64
N SER A 93 -38.62 43.15 14.64
CA SER A 93 -38.30 43.95 13.46
C SER A 93 -36.94 43.66 12.82
N LEU A 94 -36.16 42.72 13.39
CA LEU A 94 -34.85 42.42 12.85
C LEU A 94 -34.89 41.23 11.88
N LYS A 95 -34.16 41.34 10.79
CA LYS A 95 -33.94 40.34 9.78
C LYS A 95 -32.46 39.99 9.66
N TYR A 96 -32.14 38.82 9.15
CA TYR A 96 -30.79 38.41 8.81
C TYR A 96 -30.76 37.63 7.51
N THR A 97 -29.60 37.66 6.87
CA THR A 97 -29.24 36.77 5.75
C THR A 97 -27.73 36.57 5.77
N TRP A 98 -27.28 35.57 5.04
CA TRP A 98 -25.87 35.43 4.72
C TRP A 98 -25.58 36.08 3.37
N LYS A 99 -24.65 37.01 3.31
CA LYS A 99 -24.24 37.70 2.05
C LYS A 99 -22.94 37.10 1.54
N ASN A 100 -22.94 36.68 0.28
CA ASN A 100 -21.73 36.26 -0.43
C ASN A 100 -20.85 37.49 -0.61
N ILE A 101 -19.59 37.44 -0.14
CA ILE A 101 -18.65 38.56 -0.16
C ILE A 101 -18.30 38.98 -1.59
N ALA A 102 -18.11 38.00 -2.50
CA ALA A 102 -17.67 38.27 -3.85
C ALA A 102 -18.76 38.93 -4.72
N THR A 103 -20.02 38.51 -4.51
CA THR A 103 -21.15 38.98 -5.35
C THR A 103 -22.06 40.01 -4.66
N GLY A 104 -21.97 40.10 -3.34
CA GLY A 104 -22.90 40.90 -2.52
C GLY A 104 -24.30 40.30 -2.42
N LEU A 105 -24.56 39.16 -3.07
CA LEU A 105 -25.87 38.52 -3.10
C LEU A 105 -26.19 37.81 -1.78
N ALA A 106 -27.42 37.99 -1.33
CA ALA A 106 -27.97 37.26 -0.17
C ALA A 106 -28.29 35.81 -0.54
N THR A 107 -28.19 34.90 0.45
CA THR A 107 -28.60 33.50 0.29
C THR A 107 -30.12 33.33 0.23
N ASP A 108 -30.86 34.30 0.78
CA ASP A 108 -32.31 34.32 0.85
C ASP A 108 -32.85 35.76 0.94
N ALA A 109 -34.15 35.92 0.96
CA ALA A 109 -34.81 37.21 1.02
C ALA A 109 -34.75 37.87 2.43
N GLY A 110 -34.10 37.22 3.38
CA GLY A 110 -33.99 37.62 4.77
C GLY A 110 -35.00 36.88 5.70
N ASN A 111 -34.42 36.38 6.78
CA ASN A 111 -35.14 35.65 7.83
C ASN A 111 -35.30 36.50 9.06
N ALA A 112 -36.44 36.39 9.76
CA ALA A 112 -36.61 37.07 11.05
C ALA A 112 -35.61 36.53 12.08
N VAL A 113 -34.96 37.43 12.81
CA VAL A 113 -34.12 37.06 13.96
C VAL A 113 -35.03 36.65 15.11
N LYS A 114 -34.92 35.37 15.52
CA LYS A 114 -35.66 34.85 16.68
C LYS A 114 -34.75 34.94 17.90
N VAL A 115 -35.20 35.64 18.92
CA VAL A 115 -34.50 35.75 20.21
C VAL A 115 -35.35 35.13 21.33
N ASP A 116 -34.67 34.62 22.35
CA ASP A 116 -35.34 34.22 23.62
C ASP A 116 -35.62 35.44 24.52
N ALA A 117 -36.21 35.19 25.71
CA ALA A 117 -36.53 36.23 26.69
C ALA A 117 -35.29 37.02 27.18
N ASN A 118 -34.08 36.53 26.95
CA ASN A 118 -32.81 37.20 27.33
C ASN A 118 -32.14 37.91 26.17
N GLY A 119 -32.77 37.96 24.99
CA GLY A 119 -32.21 38.56 23.79
C GLY A 119 -31.21 37.64 23.08
N LYS A 120 -31.16 36.35 23.42
CA LYS A 120 -30.25 35.40 22.82
C LYS A 120 -30.79 34.86 21.48
N PHE A 121 -29.95 34.83 20.46
CA PHE A 121 -30.31 34.26 19.17
C PHE A 121 -29.45 33.06 18.80
N THR A 122 -29.93 32.24 17.87
CA THR A 122 -29.20 31.13 17.22
C THR A 122 -29.50 31.16 15.72
N ILE A 123 -28.45 31.24 14.89
CA ILE A 123 -28.57 31.31 13.46
C ILE A 123 -27.67 30.21 12.86
N ALA A 124 -28.22 29.35 11.98
CA ALA A 124 -27.47 28.33 11.30
C ALA A 124 -26.40 28.93 10.39
N LEU A 125 -25.21 28.35 10.36
CA LEU A 125 -24.16 28.71 9.42
C LEU A 125 -24.53 28.30 7.99
N PRO A 126 -23.97 28.94 6.95
CA PRO A 126 -24.21 28.55 5.57
C PRO A 126 -23.75 27.09 5.36
N SER A 127 -24.62 26.25 4.80
CA SER A 127 -24.34 24.83 4.66
C SER A 127 -24.77 24.23 3.33
N ALA A 128 -25.35 25.01 2.42
CA ALA A 128 -25.84 24.52 1.14
C ALA A 128 -24.68 24.18 0.17
N LYS A 129 -24.92 23.21 -0.71
CA LYS A 129 -23.90 22.73 -1.69
C LYS A 129 -23.43 23.80 -2.66
N ASP A 130 -24.31 24.70 -3.05
CA ASP A 130 -24.00 25.82 -3.96
C ASP A 130 -23.13 26.89 -3.28
N CYS A 131 -23.10 26.92 -1.96
CA CYS A 131 -22.24 27.82 -1.19
C CYS A 131 -20.76 27.41 -1.22
N VAL A 132 -20.42 26.18 -1.61
CA VAL A 132 -19.04 25.70 -1.57
C VAL A 132 -18.12 26.51 -2.49
N GLY A 133 -16.97 26.92 -1.95
CA GLY A 133 -15.99 27.77 -2.62
C GLY A 133 -16.25 29.27 -2.47
N ASN A 134 -17.27 29.65 -1.72
CA ASN A 134 -17.59 31.05 -1.45
C ASN A 134 -17.45 31.38 0.05
N SER A 135 -17.27 32.65 0.35
CA SER A 135 -17.24 33.18 1.71
C SER A 135 -18.46 34.08 1.96
N TYR A 136 -18.98 34.02 3.15
CA TYR A 136 -20.21 34.68 3.56
C TYR A 136 -20.01 35.49 4.83
N THR A 137 -20.71 36.64 4.94
CA THR A 137 -20.87 37.37 6.19
C THR A 137 -22.31 37.29 6.66
N LEU A 138 -22.53 37.15 7.96
CA LEU A 138 -23.85 37.36 8.55
C LEU A 138 -24.20 38.83 8.48
N PHE A 139 -25.24 39.16 7.77
CA PHE A 139 -25.76 40.51 7.63
C PHE A 139 -27.12 40.60 8.32
N MET A 140 -27.26 41.53 9.27
CA MET A 140 -28.51 41.79 9.95
C MET A 140 -28.92 43.23 9.68
N TRP A 141 -30.25 43.50 9.69
CA TRP A 141 -30.81 44.83 9.50
C TRP A 141 -32.17 44.93 10.18
N ASP A 142 -32.63 46.15 10.52
CA ASP A 142 -33.98 46.41 10.96
C ASP A 142 -34.93 46.67 9.78
N ASP A 143 -36.25 46.59 10.03
CA ASP A 143 -37.25 46.79 8.95
C ASP A 143 -37.26 48.20 8.38
N ASN A 144 -36.73 49.19 9.09
CA ASN A 144 -36.66 50.57 8.64
C ASN A 144 -35.40 50.85 7.81
N GLY A 145 -34.40 49.93 7.88
CA GLY A 145 -33.13 50.08 7.20
C GLY A 145 -32.12 51.06 7.83
N ASP A 146 -32.45 51.53 9.06
CA ASP A 146 -31.64 52.55 9.75
C ASP A 146 -30.45 51.96 10.52
N TRP A 147 -30.46 50.61 10.73
CA TRP A 147 -29.42 49.88 11.42
C TRP A 147 -28.97 48.64 10.65
N THR A 148 -27.68 48.38 10.65
CA THR A 148 -27.09 47.17 10.07
C THR A 148 -25.93 46.60 10.88
N TYR A 149 -25.76 45.31 10.83
CA TYR A 149 -24.61 44.57 11.38
C TYR A 149 -24.02 43.67 10.32
N THR A 150 -22.70 43.56 10.28
CA THR A 150 -21.96 42.66 9.42
C THR A 150 -20.89 41.92 10.22
N SER A 151 -20.92 40.59 10.22
CA SER A 151 -19.92 39.77 10.92
C SER A 151 -18.61 39.63 10.14
N SER A 152 -17.62 38.97 10.75
CA SER A 152 -16.49 38.38 10.06
C SER A 152 -16.94 37.36 9.03
N ALA A 153 -16.05 37.00 8.12
CA ALA A 153 -16.33 36.05 7.02
C ALA A 153 -16.25 34.59 7.48
N VAL A 154 -17.12 33.77 6.91
CA VAL A 154 -17.09 32.31 7.00
C VAL A 154 -17.00 31.72 5.61
N ALA A 155 -15.97 30.95 5.32
CA ALA A 155 -15.84 30.23 4.05
C ALA A 155 -16.61 28.88 4.10
N VAL A 156 -17.37 28.56 3.07
CA VAL A 156 -17.97 27.23 2.91
C VAL A 156 -17.05 26.39 2.06
N VAL A 157 -16.51 25.33 2.64
CA VAL A 157 -15.51 24.47 2.01
C VAL A 157 -16.05 23.07 1.67
N ALA A 158 -15.33 22.37 0.81
CA ALA A 158 -15.60 20.99 0.49
C ALA A 158 -15.54 20.10 1.75
N LYS A 159 -16.42 19.11 1.83
CA LYS A 159 -16.47 18.15 2.95
C LYS A 159 -15.44 17.04 2.75
N ASN A 160 -14.79 16.63 3.84
CA ASN A 160 -13.89 15.47 3.77
C ASN A 160 -14.70 14.19 3.49
N ILE A 161 -14.27 13.38 2.51
CA ILE A 161 -14.98 12.14 2.15
C ILE A 161 -15.06 11.15 3.30
N LYS A 162 -14.05 11.12 4.17
CA LYS A 162 -14.06 10.27 5.37
C LYS A 162 -15.22 10.63 6.31
N ASP A 163 -15.41 11.92 6.54
CA ASP A 163 -16.51 12.44 7.40
C ASP A 163 -17.89 12.30 6.73
N ALA A 164 -17.88 12.17 5.40
CA ALA A 164 -19.07 11.91 4.60
C ALA A 164 -19.41 10.41 4.44
N GLY A 165 -18.65 9.53 5.11
CA GLY A 165 -18.91 8.09 5.12
C GLY A 165 -18.38 7.33 3.91
N ALA A 166 -17.43 7.89 3.16
CA ALA A 166 -16.69 7.13 2.15
C ALA A 166 -15.91 5.98 2.79
N THR A 167 -15.85 4.85 2.12
CA THR A 167 -15.09 3.68 2.57
C THR A 167 -14.30 3.06 1.45
N VAL A 168 -13.19 2.44 1.79
CA VAL A 168 -12.44 1.53 0.93
C VAL A 168 -12.20 0.23 1.69
N THR A 169 -12.52 -0.90 1.07
CA THR A 169 -12.36 -2.23 1.66
C THR A 169 -11.79 -3.18 0.61
N LEU A 170 -11.12 -4.23 1.06
CA LEU A 170 -10.73 -5.29 0.14
C LEU A 170 -11.97 -5.94 -0.46
N LYS A 171 -11.96 -6.16 -1.76
CA LYS A 171 -13.01 -6.90 -2.45
C LYS A 171 -13.04 -8.35 -1.97
N THR A 172 -14.21 -8.95 -1.87
CA THR A 172 -14.34 -10.37 -1.52
C THR A 172 -13.54 -11.22 -2.49
N GLY A 173 -12.62 -12.04 -1.97
CA GLY A 173 -11.73 -12.87 -2.77
C GLY A 173 -10.54 -12.15 -3.41
N ALA A 174 -10.26 -10.91 -3.01
CA ALA A 174 -9.07 -10.19 -3.45
C ALA A 174 -7.80 -10.99 -3.10
N LYS A 175 -6.90 -11.08 -4.08
CA LYS A 175 -5.64 -11.82 -3.92
C LYS A 175 -4.60 -10.95 -3.22
N THR A 176 -4.18 -11.38 -2.05
CA THR A 176 -3.16 -10.70 -1.23
C THR A 176 -1.89 -11.53 -1.04
N GLU A 177 -1.77 -12.67 -1.74
CA GLU A 177 -0.62 -13.56 -1.65
C GLU A 177 0.46 -13.15 -2.66
N TYR A 178 1.70 -13.51 -2.37
CA TYR A 178 2.85 -13.35 -3.26
C TYR A 178 2.58 -13.89 -4.67
N THR A 179 2.96 -13.13 -5.69
CA THR A 179 2.77 -13.49 -7.10
C THR A 179 4.06 -13.46 -7.93
N GLY A 180 5.18 -13.01 -7.33
CA GLY A 180 6.43 -12.67 -8.04
C GLY A 180 6.43 -11.28 -8.67
N LYS A 181 5.32 -10.56 -8.58
CA LYS A 181 5.13 -9.18 -9.07
C LYS A 181 4.43 -8.35 -8.01
N GLU A 182 4.26 -7.04 -8.26
CA GLU A 182 3.47 -6.19 -7.38
C GLU A 182 2.08 -6.78 -7.11
N VAL A 183 1.73 -6.87 -5.83
CA VAL A 183 0.42 -7.34 -5.37
C VAL A 183 -0.44 -6.13 -5.08
N LYS A 184 -1.30 -5.78 -6.04
CA LYS A 184 -2.30 -4.73 -5.92
C LYS A 184 -3.67 -5.39 -5.83
N ALA A 185 -4.08 -5.68 -4.60
CA ALA A 185 -5.35 -6.37 -4.35
C ALA A 185 -6.54 -5.50 -4.75
N ASP A 186 -7.56 -6.11 -5.35
CA ASP A 186 -8.78 -5.43 -5.73
C ASP A 186 -9.50 -4.85 -4.50
N VAL A 187 -10.02 -3.64 -4.64
CA VAL A 187 -10.77 -2.96 -3.58
C VAL A 187 -12.16 -2.53 -4.06
N ASP A 188 -13.09 -2.52 -3.13
CA ASP A 188 -14.39 -1.90 -3.29
C ASP A 188 -14.34 -0.49 -2.66
N VAL A 189 -14.63 0.52 -3.47
CA VAL A 189 -14.69 1.92 -3.06
C VAL A 189 -16.13 2.37 -3.05
N LYS A 190 -16.60 2.82 -1.88
CA LYS A 190 -17.93 3.41 -1.73
C LYS A 190 -17.77 4.91 -1.45
N MET A 191 -18.19 5.73 -2.38
CA MET A 191 -18.24 7.18 -2.23
C MET A 191 -19.56 7.62 -1.57
N PRO A 192 -19.64 8.85 -1.02
CA PRO A 192 -20.91 9.42 -0.55
C PRO A 192 -21.97 9.38 -1.65
N ALA A 193 -23.25 9.24 -1.26
CA ALA A 193 -24.36 9.08 -2.20
C ALA A 193 -24.52 10.28 -3.17
N ASP A 194 -24.10 11.46 -2.74
CA ASP A 194 -24.17 12.70 -3.49
C ASP A 194 -22.79 13.17 -4.01
N PHE A 195 -21.83 12.24 -4.11
CA PHE A 195 -20.59 12.48 -4.83
C PHE A 195 -20.93 12.78 -6.30
N GLU A 196 -20.38 13.87 -6.84
CA GLU A 196 -20.75 14.37 -8.17
C GLU A 196 -20.45 13.34 -9.25
N THR A 197 -21.33 13.22 -10.24
CA THR A 197 -21.12 12.32 -11.40
C THR A 197 -19.87 12.66 -12.22
N THR A 198 -19.44 13.92 -12.18
CA THR A 198 -18.19 14.40 -12.80
C THR A 198 -16.99 14.31 -11.85
N GLY A 199 -17.22 13.98 -10.57
CA GLY A 199 -16.20 13.81 -9.57
C GLY A 199 -15.27 12.64 -9.89
N LYS A 200 -13.99 12.77 -9.55
CA LYS A 200 -12.96 11.75 -9.77
C LYS A 200 -12.16 11.51 -8.51
N TYR A 201 -11.67 10.31 -8.41
CA TYR A 201 -10.73 9.89 -7.38
C TYR A 201 -9.64 8.99 -7.97
N SER A 202 -8.47 8.92 -7.34
CA SER A 202 -7.43 7.92 -7.61
C SER A 202 -7.44 6.83 -6.55
N VAL A 203 -6.87 5.67 -6.92
CA VAL A 203 -6.60 4.55 -6.00
C VAL A 203 -5.12 4.23 -6.12
N ASP A 204 -4.38 4.46 -5.04
CA ASP A 204 -2.94 4.31 -4.99
C ASP A 204 -2.54 3.24 -3.96
N TYR A 205 -1.45 2.51 -4.24
CA TYR A 205 -0.94 1.43 -3.41
C TYR A 205 0.48 1.75 -2.97
N THR A 206 0.73 1.69 -1.67
CA THR A 206 2.06 1.90 -1.09
C THR A 206 2.41 0.71 -0.20
N GLY A 207 3.53 0.04 -0.48
CA GLY A 207 4.01 -1.10 0.28
C GLY A 207 5.20 -0.75 1.17
N THR A 208 5.26 -1.33 2.34
CA THR A 208 6.40 -1.24 3.26
C THR A 208 6.81 -2.65 3.69
N PRO A 209 8.02 -3.14 3.34
CA PRO A 209 9.08 -2.44 2.58
C PRO A 209 8.81 -2.30 1.07
N ASP A 210 7.94 -3.10 0.47
CA ASP A 210 7.64 -3.09 -0.96
C ASP A 210 6.20 -3.58 -1.26
N LEU A 211 5.86 -3.75 -2.52
CA LEU A 211 4.57 -4.29 -2.98
C LEU A 211 4.64 -5.75 -3.43
N VAL A 212 5.77 -6.44 -3.22
CA VAL A 212 6.03 -7.75 -3.81
C VAL A 212 6.13 -8.86 -2.76
N ASN A 213 6.94 -8.64 -1.72
CA ASN A 213 7.35 -9.71 -0.81
C ASN A 213 6.36 -9.97 0.32
N LYS A 214 6.29 -11.21 0.79
CA LYS A 214 5.48 -11.59 1.95
C LYS A 214 5.84 -10.74 3.16
N GLY A 215 4.86 -10.44 3.99
CA GLY A 215 5.02 -9.63 5.19
C GLY A 215 5.01 -8.13 4.93
N SER A 216 5.11 -7.69 3.66
CA SER A 216 4.95 -6.29 3.31
C SER A 216 3.53 -5.82 3.63
N LYS A 217 3.43 -4.74 4.38
CA LYS A 217 2.17 -4.06 4.68
C LYS A 217 1.83 -3.11 3.55
N VAL A 218 0.70 -3.31 2.92
CA VAL A 218 0.23 -2.48 1.80
C VAL A 218 -0.90 -1.61 2.28
N THR A 219 -0.74 -0.31 2.10
CA THR A 219 -1.79 0.70 2.31
C THR A 219 -2.39 1.08 0.96
N VAL A 220 -3.69 0.94 0.85
CA VAL A 220 -4.47 1.42 -0.29
C VAL A 220 -5.08 2.76 0.08
N THR A 221 -4.79 3.79 -0.70
CA THR A 221 -5.27 5.15 -0.48
C THR A 221 -6.18 5.57 -1.64
N VAL A 222 -7.41 5.93 -1.30
CA VAL A 222 -8.36 6.54 -2.24
C VAL A 222 -8.35 8.04 -1.99
N THR A 223 -8.03 8.84 -3.01
CA THR A 223 -7.90 10.30 -2.93
C THR A 223 -8.85 10.97 -3.90
N VAL A 224 -9.64 11.92 -3.45
CA VAL A 224 -10.45 12.78 -4.34
C VAL A 224 -9.51 13.66 -5.16
N THR A 225 -9.58 13.54 -6.48
CA THR A 225 -8.73 14.28 -7.42
C THR A 225 -9.47 15.41 -8.14
N ASN A 226 -10.81 15.29 -8.27
CA ASN A 226 -11.65 16.32 -8.86
C ASN A 226 -13.06 16.23 -8.27
N SER A 227 -13.40 17.19 -7.40
CA SER A 227 -14.75 17.40 -6.87
C SER A 227 -14.85 18.82 -6.32
N LYS A 228 -15.98 19.46 -6.53
CA LYS A 228 -16.29 20.75 -5.90
C LYS A 228 -16.74 20.52 -4.45
N LEU A 229 -17.50 19.44 -4.21
CA LEU A 229 -18.18 19.20 -2.93
C LEU A 229 -17.33 18.41 -1.93
N TYR A 230 -16.35 17.65 -2.41
CA TYR A 230 -15.60 16.72 -1.57
C TYR A 230 -14.09 16.85 -1.72
N THR A 231 -13.39 16.53 -0.65
CA THR A 231 -11.92 16.48 -0.58
C THR A 231 -11.46 15.36 0.34
N GLY A 232 -10.16 15.11 0.39
CA GLY A 232 -9.55 14.21 1.34
C GLY A 232 -9.37 12.78 0.84
N THR A 233 -9.06 11.89 1.77
CA THR A 233 -8.68 10.51 1.51
C THR A 233 -9.34 9.54 2.47
N VAL A 234 -9.52 8.28 2.01
CA VAL A 234 -9.80 7.12 2.86
C VAL A 234 -8.81 6.02 2.55
N THR A 235 -8.47 5.20 3.54
CA THR A 235 -7.45 4.16 3.42
C THR A 235 -7.95 2.82 3.94
N THR A 236 -7.38 1.73 3.38
CA THR A 236 -7.43 0.39 3.95
C THR A 236 -6.06 -0.26 3.84
N GLU A 237 -5.83 -1.35 4.57
CA GLU A 237 -4.54 -2.01 4.61
C GLU A 237 -4.69 -3.52 4.48
N TYR A 238 -3.66 -4.16 3.94
CA TYR A 238 -3.50 -5.61 3.97
C TYR A 238 -2.01 -5.98 4.05
N THR A 239 -1.73 -7.24 4.37
CA THR A 239 -0.37 -7.76 4.38
C THR A 239 -0.23 -8.81 3.29
N ILE A 240 0.87 -8.76 2.53
CA ILE A 240 1.16 -9.77 1.51
C ILE A 240 1.48 -11.09 2.19
N GLY A 241 0.66 -12.12 1.90
CA GLY A 241 0.81 -13.47 2.40
C GLY A 241 1.82 -14.29 1.57
N GLN A 242 2.17 -15.47 2.10
CA GLN A 242 2.92 -16.47 1.34
C GLN A 242 2.00 -17.10 0.27
N LYS A 243 2.60 -17.48 -0.85
CA LYS A 243 1.96 -18.31 -1.87
C LYS A 243 2.19 -19.79 -1.55
N ALA A 244 1.18 -20.64 -1.66
CA ALA A 244 1.38 -22.08 -1.64
C ALA A 244 2.25 -22.48 -2.85
N ALA A 245 3.36 -23.19 -2.58
CA ALA A 245 4.32 -23.58 -3.61
C ALA A 245 3.71 -24.60 -4.58
N THR A 246 3.92 -24.41 -5.87
CA THR A 246 3.52 -25.31 -6.94
C THR A 246 4.71 -25.66 -7.83
N ALA A 247 4.62 -26.76 -8.58
CA ALA A 247 5.69 -27.17 -9.50
C ALA A 247 6.03 -26.09 -10.55
N GLY A 248 5.05 -25.29 -10.95
CA GLY A 248 5.25 -24.19 -11.91
C GLY A 248 6.01 -22.98 -11.35
N ASP A 249 6.23 -22.91 -10.05
CA ASP A 249 6.97 -21.82 -9.42
C ASP A 249 8.49 -22.02 -9.46
N PHE A 250 8.95 -23.23 -9.80
CA PHE A 250 10.36 -23.62 -9.76
C PHE A 250 10.76 -24.42 -10.98
N LYS A 251 11.98 -24.17 -11.43
CA LYS A 251 12.64 -24.96 -12.46
C LYS A 251 13.81 -25.70 -11.84
N LEU A 252 13.77 -27.04 -11.93
CA LEU A 252 14.82 -27.93 -11.44
C LEU A 252 15.59 -28.51 -12.62
N SER A 253 16.92 -28.44 -12.58
CA SER A 253 17.80 -29.01 -13.62
C SER A 253 19.01 -29.67 -13.00
N TYR A 254 19.58 -30.64 -13.70
CA TYR A 254 20.81 -31.28 -13.27
C TYR A 254 22.01 -30.32 -13.48
N ILE A 255 22.85 -30.19 -12.46
CA ILE A 255 24.21 -29.61 -12.55
C ILE A 255 25.17 -30.70 -13.02
N ASN A 256 25.06 -31.91 -12.41
CA ASN A 256 25.73 -33.12 -12.82
C ASN A 256 24.67 -34.19 -13.12
N ASN A 257 24.72 -34.75 -14.31
CA ASN A 257 23.75 -35.73 -14.77
C ASN A 257 24.41 -37.05 -15.21
N SER A 258 25.68 -37.32 -14.89
CA SER A 258 26.38 -38.53 -15.26
C SER A 258 27.08 -39.14 -14.05
N PHE A 259 26.74 -40.40 -13.76
CA PHE A 259 27.23 -41.15 -12.61
C PHE A 259 27.71 -42.50 -13.04
N GLU A 260 28.85 -42.96 -12.49
CA GLU A 260 29.38 -44.26 -12.80
C GLU A 260 28.55 -45.40 -12.15
N TYR A 261 28.42 -46.49 -12.83
CA TYR A 261 27.83 -47.72 -12.32
C TYR A 261 28.58 -48.20 -11.05
N THR A 262 27.83 -48.55 -10.01
CA THR A 262 28.39 -48.97 -8.70
C THR A 262 28.03 -50.39 -8.31
N GLY A 263 27.16 -51.08 -9.05
CA GLY A 263 26.55 -52.36 -8.65
C GLY A 263 25.37 -52.21 -7.69
N SER A 264 25.02 -50.98 -7.31
CA SER A 264 23.87 -50.64 -6.47
C SER A 264 23.12 -49.45 -7.11
N ASP A 265 21.94 -49.15 -6.62
CA ASP A 265 21.18 -48.00 -7.08
C ASP A 265 21.99 -46.71 -6.96
N VAL A 266 22.01 -45.95 -8.02
CA VAL A 266 22.73 -44.66 -8.14
C VAL A 266 21.73 -43.51 -8.23
N ALA A 267 21.78 -42.58 -7.30
CA ALA A 267 20.93 -41.40 -7.29
C ALA A 267 21.75 -40.11 -7.29
N PRO A 268 21.31 -39.09 -8.01
CA PRO A 268 21.87 -37.75 -7.85
C PRO A 268 21.71 -37.29 -6.40
N LYS A 269 22.68 -36.50 -5.92
CA LYS A 269 22.59 -35.86 -4.60
C LYS A 269 21.90 -34.49 -4.73
N ALA A 270 21.49 -33.93 -3.62
CA ALA A 270 20.93 -32.58 -3.58
C ALA A 270 21.82 -31.53 -4.27
N ALA A 271 23.14 -31.64 -4.10
CA ALA A 271 24.13 -30.76 -4.74
C ALA A 271 24.23 -30.90 -6.27
N ASP A 272 23.71 -32.00 -6.84
CA ASP A 272 23.70 -32.22 -8.29
C ASP A 272 22.51 -31.56 -8.98
N ILE A 273 21.59 -30.94 -8.22
CA ILE A 273 20.37 -30.32 -8.71
C ILE A 273 20.42 -28.82 -8.47
N ARG A 274 20.15 -28.04 -9.53
CA ARG A 274 19.92 -26.60 -9.47
C ARG A 274 18.44 -26.31 -9.37
N VAL A 275 18.07 -25.39 -8.48
CA VAL A 275 16.72 -24.85 -8.36
C VAL A 275 16.74 -23.38 -8.78
N GLN A 276 15.83 -22.99 -9.64
CA GLN A 276 15.58 -21.61 -10.03
C GLN A 276 14.11 -21.26 -9.73
N ASP A 277 13.85 -20.06 -9.25
CA ASP A 277 12.51 -19.54 -9.09
C ASP A 277 11.91 -19.04 -10.43
N VAL A 278 10.67 -18.57 -10.40
CA VAL A 278 9.95 -18.03 -11.59
C VAL A 278 10.67 -16.83 -12.23
N ASN A 279 11.55 -16.15 -11.49
CA ASN A 279 12.33 -15.02 -11.99
C ASN A 279 13.70 -15.45 -12.54
N GLY A 280 13.98 -16.75 -12.55
CA GLY A 280 15.24 -17.32 -13.01
C GLY A 280 16.39 -17.20 -11.99
N LYS A 281 16.11 -16.77 -10.76
CA LYS A 281 17.11 -16.68 -9.70
C LYS A 281 17.46 -18.08 -9.21
N THR A 282 18.74 -18.43 -9.27
CA THR A 282 19.27 -19.68 -8.70
C THR A 282 19.37 -19.57 -7.18
N ILE A 283 18.93 -20.61 -6.48
CA ILE A 283 18.98 -20.71 -5.02
C ILE A 283 19.82 -21.92 -4.65
N ASP A 284 20.99 -21.68 -4.08
CA ASP A 284 21.91 -22.74 -3.66
C ASP A 284 21.41 -23.50 -2.43
N GLY A 285 21.63 -24.82 -2.42
CA GLY A 285 21.24 -25.67 -1.29
C GLY A 285 19.71 -25.74 -1.07
N ALA A 286 18.93 -25.48 -2.12
CA ALA A 286 17.46 -25.48 -2.05
C ALA A 286 16.83 -26.85 -2.25
N VAL A 287 17.58 -27.94 -2.29
CA VAL A 287 17.09 -29.32 -2.37
C VAL A 287 17.38 -30.04 -1.08
N LYS A 288 16.36 -30.69 -0.52
CA LYS A 288 16.49 -31.58 0.66
C LYS A 288 16.88 -32.98 0.25
N THR A 289 16.08 -33.58 -0.62
CA THR A 289 16.21 -34.98 -1.05
C THR A 289 16.01 -35.11 -2.55
N VAL A 290 16.67 -36.10 -3.13
CA VAL A 290 16.46 -36.51 -4.52
C VAL A 290 16.10 -37.97 -4.52
N THR A 291 15.03 -38.35 -5.22
CA THR A 291 14.52 -39.72 -5.30
C THR A 291 14.38 -40.11 -6.76
N PRO A 292 15.10 -41.16 -7.24
CA PRO A 292 14.85 -41.73 -8.55
C PRO A 292 13.40 -42.19 -8.69
N THR A 293 12.83 -42.05 -9.87
CA THR A 293 11.46 -42.49 -10.15
C THR A 293 11.36 -44.02 -10.31
N THR A 294 12.49 -44.66 -10.64
CA THR A 294 12.64 -46.13 -10.76
C THR A 294 14.00 -46.55 -10.23
N ALA A 295 14.16 -47.82 -9.90
CA ALA A 295 15.46 -48.40 -9.54
C ALA A 295 16.50 -48.10 -10.64
N SER A 296 17.66 -47.57 -10.27
CA SER A 296 18.70 -47.02 -11.18
C SER A 296 20.03 -47.79 -11.02
N LYS A 297 19.96 -49.08 -10.85
CA LYS A 297 21.13 -49.93 -10.65
C LYS A 297 21.91 -50.16 -11.95
N GLU A 298 21.22 -50.32 -13.08
CA GLU A 298 21.83 -50.68 -14.35
C GLU A 298 22.30 -49.45 -15.14
N VAL A 299 23.19 -49.65 -16.12
CA VAL A 299 23.58 -48.62 -17.08
C VAL A 299 22.35 -48.17 -17.87
N GLY A 300 22.07 -46.86 -17.88
CA GLY A 300 20.85 -46.36 -18.51
C GLY A 300 20.57 -44.90 -18.17
N SER A 301 19.41 -44.42 -18.65
CA SER A 301 18.96 -43.03 -18.42
C SER A 301 17.70 -43.05 -17.52
N TYR A 302 17.73 -42.28 -16.44
CA TYR A 302 16.75 -42.30 -15.38
C TYR A 302 16.21 -40.89 -15.09
N GLU A 303 15.04 -40.84 -14.50
CA GLU A 303 14.41 -39.62 -14.02
C GLU A 303 14.41 -39.59 -12.48
N ALA A 304 14.40 -38.38 -11.93
CA ALA A 304 14.29 -38.20 -10.48
C ALA A 304 13.31 -37.08 -10.12
N ASN A 305 12.72 -37.20 -8.95
CA ASN A 305 12.03 -36.13 -8.26
C ASN A 305 12.95 -35.53 -7.18
N ALA A 306 12.77 -34.25 -6.89
CA ALA A 306 13.48 -33.60 -5.78
C ALA A 306 12.50 -32.89 -4.87
N GLU A 307 12.70 -33.02 -3.57
CA GLU A 307 12.02 -32.24 -2.55
C GLU A 307 12.76 -30.93 -2.36
N ILE A 308 12.04 -29.81 -2.50
CA ILE A 308 12.58 -28.47 -2.33
C ILE A 308 12.57 -28.06 -0.86
N ASP A 309 13.66 -27.48 -0.38
CA ASP A 309 13.73 -26.86 0.95
C ASP A 309 13.03 -25.51 0.96
N MET A 310 11.75 -25.49 1.32
CA MET A 310 10.94 -24.29 1.34
C MET A 310 11.41 -23.26 2.37
N SER A 311 12.27 -23.62 3.33
CA SER A 311 12.87 -22.63 4.25
C SER A 311 13.80 -21.64 3.54
N LYS A 312 14.23 -21.93 2.33
CA LYS A 312 15.05 -21.05 1.48
C LYS A 312 14.21 -20.05 0.68
N PHE A 313 12.88 -20.16 0.73
CA PHE A 313 11.94 -19.37 -0.09
C PHE A 313 10.90 -18.68 0.79
N GLU A 314 11.26 -17.54 1.36
CA GLU A 314 10.40 -16.83 2.32
C GLU A 314 9.00 -16.50 1.79
N ASN A 315 8.86 -16.27 0.49
CA ASN A 315 7.61 -15.91 -0.17
C ASN A 315 6.67 -17.10 -0.41
N TYR A 316 7.14 -18.33 -0.17
CA TYR A 316 6.38 -19.54 -0.42
C TYR A 316 6.13 -20.34 0.86
N SER A 317 5.07 -21.13 0.85
CA SER A 317 4.69 -22.02 1.94
C SER A 317 4.42 -23.45 1.46
N GLY A 318 4.38 -24.38 2.40
CA GLY A 318 4.09 -25.81 2.14
C GLY A 318 5.32 -26.65 1.91
N THR A 319 5.13 -27.81 1.32
CA THR A 319 6.16 -28.76 0.87
C THR A 319 5.96 -29.03 -0.61
N LEU A 320 7.05 -29.14 -1.34
CA LEU A 320 6.99 -29.41 -2.78
C LEU A 320 8.02 -30.45 -3.17
N THR A 321 7.54 -31.57 -3.72
CA THR A 321 8.35 -32.54 -4.44
C THR A 321 7.95 -32.49 -5.91
N THR A 322 8.91 -32.24 -6.78
CA THR A 322 8.64 -32.12 -8.22
C THR A 322 9.74 -32.78 -9.05
N LYS A 323 9.43 -33.05 -10.31
CA LYS A 323 10.32 -33.68 -11.26
C LYS A 323 11.49 -32.75 -11.61
N VAL A 324 12.71 -33.31 -11.66
CA VAL A 324 13.88 -32.65 -12.22
C VAL A 324 13.82 -32.74 -13.75
N GLU A 325 13.99 -31.61 -14.45
CA GLU A 325 13.97 -31.57 -15.91
C GLU A 325 15.15 -32.33 -16.51
N GLY A 326 14.85 -33.14 -17.54
CA GLY A 326 15.83 -34.00 -18.21
C GLY A 326 16.00 -35.35 -17.52
N LYS A 327 17.11 -36.02 -17.79
CA LYS A 327 17.48 -37.34 -17.24
C LYS A 327 18.91 -37.30 -16.73
N TYR A 328 19.19 -38.11 -15.74
CA TYR A 328 20.56 -38.46 -15.38
C TYR A 328 20.89 -39.83 -15.93
N ASN A 329 22.20 -40.09 -16.16
CA ASN A 329 22.69 -41.30 -16.77
C ASN A 329 23.59 -42.09 -15.79
N VAL A 330 23.31 -43.35 -15.63
CA VAL A 330 24.24 -44.28 -15.05
C VAL A 330 25.11 -44.82 -16.23
N VAL A 331 26.36 -44.51 -16.23
CA VAL A 331 27.29 -44.86 -17.29
C VAL A 331 28.19 -46.03 -16.88
N ALA A 332 28.63 -46.78 -17.84
CA ALA A 332 29.55 -47.89 -17.57
C ALA A 332 30.83 -47.36 -16.87
N ARG A 333 31.32 -48.11 -15.94
CA ARG A 333 32.56 -47.80 -15.25
C ARG A 333 33.74 -48.13 -16.13
N ASP A 334 34.75 -47.27 -16.14
CA ASP A 334 36.00 -47.47 -16.82
C ASP A 334 36.89 -48.45 -16.00
N LEU A 335 36.91 -49.70 -16.39
CA LEU A 335 37.67 -50.73 -15.70
C LEU A 335 39.21 -50.52 -15.83
N SER A 336 39.68 -49.73 -16.80
CA SER A 336 41.12 -49.42 -16.92
C SER A 336 41.67 -48.67 -15.71
N LYS A 337 40.79 -48.02 -14.96
CA LYS A 337 41.14 -47.28 -13.72
C LYS A 337 40.94 -48.12 -12.45
N CYS A 338 40.62 -49.39 -12.57
CA CYS A 338 40.40 -50.30 -11.45
C CYS A 338 41.66 -51.10 -11.14
N THR A 339 41.83 -51.48 -9.89
CA THR A 339 42.87 -52.41 -9.44
C THR A 339 42.26 -53.78 -9.29
N VAL A 340 42.79 -54.75 -9.99
CA VAL A 340 42.39 -56.16 -9.87
C VAL A 340 43.39 -56.89 -8.97
N THR A 341 42.88 -57.51 -7.93
CA THR A 341 43.67 -58.34 -7.02
C THR A 341 43.19 -59.81 -7.12
N VAL A 342 44.09 -60.71 -7.32
CA VAL A 342 43.81 -62.15 -7.36
C VAL A 342 44.21 -62.75 -6.01
N LYS A 343 43.33 -63.51 -5.39
CA LYS A 343 43.69 -64.32 -4.23
C LYS A 343 44.67 -65.44 -4.63
N ALA A 344 45.69 -65.60 -3.84
CA ALA A 344 46.66 -66.67 -4.10
C ALA A 344 45.96 -68.04 -4.02
N LYS A 345 46.11 -68.85 -5.11
CA LYS A 345 45.71 -70.23 -5.14
C LYS A 345 46.93 -71.12 -5.09
N PRO A 346 46.85 -72.31 -4.47
CA PRO A 346 47.97 -73.25 -4.49
C PRO A 346 48.24 -73.66 -5.95
N ALA A 347 49.51 -73.79 -6.26
CA ALA A 347 49.93 -74.24 -7.59
C ALA A 347 49.39 -75.67 -7.87
N SER A 348 48.93 -75.86 -9.09
CA SER A 348 48.51 -77.23 -9.53
C SER A 348 49.73 -78.12 -9.63
N THR A 349 49.72 -79.22 -8.87
CA THR A 349 50.82 -80.21 -8.90
C THR A 349 50.76 -81.17 -10.09
N ASN A 350 49.73 -81.16 -10.96
CA ASN A 350 49.47 -82.02 -12.06
C ASN A 350 49.26 -81.37 -13.40
N ASN A 351 49.86 -80.18 -13.64
CA ASN A 351 49.80 -79.42 -14.92
C ASN A 351 48.35 -79.11 -15.39
N LYS A 352 47.37 -79.12 -14.51
CA LYS A 352 46.00 -78.70 -14.84
C LYS A 352 45.89 -77.17 -14.67
N ALA A 353 45.19 -76.51 -15.58
CA ALA A 353 44.89 -75.08 -15.48
C ALA A 353 44.14 -74.77 -14.17
N VAL A 354 44.53 -73.71 -13.50
CA VAL A 354 43.82 -73.21 -12.32
C VAL A 354 42.71 -72.26 -12.82
N THR A 355 41.46 -72.70 -12.66
CA THR A 355 40.31 -71.81 -12.99
C THR A 355 40.08 -70.83 -11.88
N LEU A 356 39.96 -69.57 -12.20
CA LEU A 356 39.55 -68.50 -11.30
C LEU A 356 38.01 -68.39 -11.29
N THR A 357 37.46 -68.10 -10.14
CA THR A 357 36.04 -67.75 -9.94
C THR A 357 35.92 -66.30 -9.50
N ALA A 358 34.72 -65.73 -9.49
CA ALA A 358 34.50 -64.39 -9.01
C ALA A 358 34.97 -64.18 -7.56
N SER A 359 34.90 -65.25 -6.73
CA SER A 359 35.35 -65.18 -5.33
C SER A 359 36.88 -65.12 -5.19
N ASP A 360 37.63 -65.40 -6.24
CA ASP A 360 39.09 -65.34 -6.29
C ASP A 360 39.62 -63.96 -6.70
N LEU A 361 38.75 -63.13 -7.22
CA LEU A 361 39.07 -61.81 -7.69
C LEU A 361 38.50 -60.71 -6.80
N THR A 362 39.22 -59.62 -6.66
CA THR A 362 38.71 -58.40 -6.07
C THR A 362 39.05 -57.24 -6.97
N ILE A 363 38.03 -56.59 -7.51
CA ILE A 363 38.22 -55.38 -8.31
C ILE A 363 37.87 -54.18 -7.44
N LYS A 364 38.82 -53.26 -7.32
CA LYS A 364 38.61 -51.99 -6.60
C LYS A 364 38.71 -50.79 -7.58
N ASP A 365 37.80 -49.86 -7.48
CA ASP A 365 37.91 -48.61 -8.19
C ASP A 365 39.01 -47.71 -7.63
N ALA A 366 39.30 -46.59 -8.28
CA ALA A 366 40.29 -45.62 -7.84
C ALA A 366 40.00 -45.04 -6.43
N LYS A 367 38.80 -45.15 -5.93
CA LYS A 367 38.36 -44.73 -4.58
C LYS A 367 38.42 -45.85 -3.56
N GLY A 368 38.82 -47.07 -3.99
CA GLY A 368 38.91 -48.27 -3.13
C GLY A 368 37.58 -49.04 -2.94
N ASN A 369 36.50 -48.66 -3.62
CA ASN A 369 35.25 -49.41 -3.56
C ASN A 369 35.36 -50.73 -4.29
N ILE A 370 34.87 -51.82 -3.67
CA ILE A 370 34.88 -53.16 -4.27
C ILE A 370 33.71 -53.25 -5.26
N LEU A 371 33.99 -53.72 -6.48
CA LEU A 371 32.98 -54.02 -7.48
C LEU A 371 32.47 -55.43 -7.26
N PRO A 372 31.15 -55.64 -7.22
CA PRO A 372 30.61 -56.99 -7.18
C PRO A 372 30.91 -57.74 -8.50
N LEU A 373 31.31 -58.97 -8.38
CA LEU A 373 31.55 -59.88 -9.49
C LEU A 373 30.68 -61.11 -9.34
N THR A 374 30.23 -61.63 -10.45
CA THR A 374 29.58 -62.94 -10.57
C THR A 374 30.52 -63.85 -11.38
N ASP A 375 30.35 -65.19 -11.31
CA ASP A 375 31.17 -66.14 -12.06
C ASP A 375 31.00 -65.95 -13.59
N ASN A 376 29.92 -65.35 -14.06
CA ASN A 376 29.70 -64.97 -15.46
C ASN A 376 30.60 -63.79 -15.93
N ASP A 377 31.16 -63.04 -14.98
CA ASP A 377 32.06 -61.90 -15.27
C ASP A 377 33.53 -62.38 -15.37
N VAL A 378 33.82 -63.63 -15.14
CA VAL A 378 35.15 -64.23 -15.13
C VAL A 378 35.24 -65.30 -16.21
N THR A 379 35.89 -64.98 -17.28
CA THR A 379 36.09 -65.92 -18.44
C THR A 379 37.55 -66.20 -18.68
#